data_33abf86a95701f9a6284e5c3d0f494e5
#
_entry.id   33abf86a95701f9a6284e5c3d0f494e5
#
_cell.length_a   1.000
_cell.length_b   1.000
_cell.length_c   1.000
_cell.angle_alpha   90.00
_cell.angle_beta   90.00
_cell.angle_gamma   90.00
#
_symmetry.space_group_name_H-M   'P 1'
#
loop_
_entity.id
_entity.type
_entity.pdbx_description
1 polymer ?
#
loop_
_entity_poly.entity_id
_entity_poly.type
_entity_poly.pdbx_seq_one_letter_code
_entity_poly.pdbx_strand_id
1 'polypeptide(L)'
;MTTNSEDATADEAPEEDDSVVEYADLGATTANAMEIAETSMDRVREIVPDETLADRIRQKSVHATGDPEFQHLVRFSGADESEPVRAGARAVLDQRPIVTDITMVKSGITGRGHDCEVRKAIGNGAELAAETGMTRTAASVLGLDKHGVSDGAIAVLGNAPTSALAPSACTAAG
;
A
#
# COMPACT_ATOMS: atom_id res chain seq x y z
N MET A 1 -27.83 49.78 -41.23
CA MET A 1 -28.33 48.50 -40.72
C MET A 1 -27.14 47.57 -40.62
N THR A 2 -26.60 47.53 -39.45
CA THR A 2 -25.43 46.77 -39.07
C THR A 2 -25.86 45.49 -38.38
N THR A 3 -25.56 44.36 -38.95
CA THR A 3 -25.74 43.06 -38.29
C THR A 3 -24.38 42.59 -37.76
N ASN A 4 -24.28 42.56 -36.46
CA ASN A 4 -23.18 42.01 -35.71
C ASN A 4 -23.30 40.48 -35.75
N SER A 5 -22.23 39.80 -36.21
CA SER A 5 -22.05 38.37 -36.01
C SER A 5 -21.21 38.16 -34.74
N GLU A 6 -21.86 37.65 -33.75
CA GLU A 6 -21.18 37.16 -32.53
C GLU A 6 -20.48 35.84 -32.87
N ASP A 7 -19.17 35.89 -32.80
CA ASP A 7 -18.27 34.75 -32.90
C ASP A 7 -18.28 34.04 -31.53
N ALA A 8 -18.94 32.89 -31.47
CA ALA A 8 -18.92 32.04 -30.29
C ALA A 8 -17.64 31.23 -30.29
N THR A 9 -16.66 31.71 -29.54
CA THR A 9 -15.49 30.90 -29.21
C THR A 9 -15.94 29.72 -28.34
N ALA A 10 -15.85 28.51 -28.90
CA ALA A 10 -16.01 27.28 -28.19
C ALA A 10 -14.91 27.21 -27.10
N ASP A 11 -15.37 27.12 -25.88
CA ASP A 11 -14.53 26.84 -24.68
C ASP A 11 -14.05 25.38 -24.82
N GLU A 12 -12.84 25.20 -25.35
CA GLU A 12 -12.18 23.90 -25.32
C GLU A 12 -11.83 23.60 -23.86
N ALA A 13 -12.51 22.62 -23.29
CA ALA A 13 -12.15 22.05 -21.99
C ALA A 13 -10.68 21.59 -22.04
N PRO A 14 -9.89 21.84 -20.97
CA PRO A 14 -8.52 21.39 -20.93
C PRO A 14 -8.50 19.87 -21.09
N GLU A 15 -7.74 19.38 -22.08
CA GLU A 15 -7.41 17.97 -22.22
C GLU A 15 -6.75 17.55 -20.89
N GLU A 16 -7.41 16.66 -20.15
CA GLU A 16 -6.80 16.02 -19.00
C GLU A 16 -5.55 15.31 -19.50
N ASP A 17 -4.39 15.82 -19.11
CA ASP A 17 -3.10 15.19 -19.31
C ASP A 17 -3.09 13.86 -18.52
N ASP A 18 -3.45 12.78 -19.22
CA ASP A 18 -3.46 11.40 -18.73
C ASP A 18 -2.02 10.84 -18.67
N SER A 19 -1.04 11.73 -18.50
CA SER A 19 0.32 11.34 -18.15
C SER A 19 0.27 10.68 -16.78
N VAL A 20 0.26 9.36 -16.77
CA VAL A 20 0.48 8.55 -15.58
C VAL A 20 1.82 8.99 -15.00
N VAL A 21 1.77 9.83 -13.97
CA VAL A 21 2.96 10.19 -13.20
C VAL A 21 3.48 8.90 -12.61
N GLU A 22 4.48 8.32 -13.26
CA GLU A 22 5.15 7.13 -12.76
C GLU A 22 5.92 7.51 -11.51
N TYR A 23 5.28 7.36 -10.37
CA TYR A 23 5.86 7.69 -9.09
C TYR A 23 6.86 6.60 -8.70
N ALA A 24 8.10 6.76 -9.16
CA ALA A 24 9.21 5.86 -8.87
C ALA A 24 9.92 6.22 -7.56
N ASP A 25 9.22 6.77 -6.57
CA ASP A 25 9.82 7.08 -5.27
C ASP A 25 10.07 5.82 -4.45
N LEU A 26 11.25 5.26 -4.66
CA LEU A 26 11.79 4.13 -3.89
C LEU A 26 12.56 4.61 -2.63
N GLY A 27 12.28 5.83 -2.16
CA GLY A 27 12.97 6.44 -1.04
C GLY A 27 14.29 7.15 -1.41
N ALA A 28 14.64 7.21 -2.69
CA ALA A 28 15.79 7.94 -3.17
C ALA A 28 15.58 9.46 -3.03
N THR A 29 16.55 10.16 -2.43
CA THR A 29 16.46 11.60 -2.15
C THR A 29 17.47 12.43 -2.91
N THR A 30 18.44 11.82 -3.57
CA THR A 30 19.46 12.47 -4.38
C THR A 30 19.35 12.06 -5.84
N ALA A 31 19.77 12.91 -6.76
CA ALA A 31 19.72 12.63 -8.20
C ALA A 31 20.43 11.30 -8.55
N ASN A 32 21.60 11.05 -7.97
CA ASN A 32 22.34 9.81 -8.18
C ASN A 32 21.58 8.57 -7.63
N ALA A 33 20.94 8.70 -6.47
CA ALA A 33 20.15 7.61 -5.92
C ALA A 33 18.88 7.33 -6.75
N MET A 34 18.26 8.37 -7.32
CA MET A 34 17.12 8.22 -8.23
C MET A 34 17.53 7.53 -9.52
N GLU A 35 18.66 7.91 -10.14
CA GLU A 35 19.20 7.25 -11.34
C GLU A 35 19.49 5.75 -11.09
N ILE A 36 20.08 5.43 -9.94
CA ILE A 36 20.32 4.02 -9.54
C ILE A 36 19.00 3.27 -9.38
N ALA A 37 18.00 3.88 -8.73
CA ALA A 37 16.68 3.28 -8.52
C ALA A 37 15.95 3.04 -9.85
N GLU A 38 15.96 4.00 -10.76
CA GLU A 38 15.39 3.89 -12.11
C GLU A 38 16.07 2.79 -12.91
N THR A 39 17.41 2.78 -12.97
CA THR A 39 18.17 1.73 -13.65
C THR A 39 17.86 0.35 -13.08
N SER A 40 17.68 0.25 -11.77
CA SER A 40 17.28 -1.01 -11.12
C SER A 40 15.86 -1.42 -11.51
N MET A 41 14.92 -0.48 -11.53
CA MET A 41 13.55 -0.76 -11.94
C MET A 41 13.44 -1.17 -13.41
N ASP A 42 14.23 -0.57 -14.30
CA ASP A 42 14.26 -0.97 -15.72
C ASP A 42 14.69 -2.43 -15.88
N ARG A 43 15.71 -2.87 -15.14
CA ARG A 43 16.12 -4.28 -15.12
C ARG A 43 15.04 -5.19 -14.57
N VAL A 44 14.30 -4.74 -13.55
CA VAL A 44 13.18 -5.53 -12.99
C VAL A 44 12.06 -5.66 -14.01
N ARG A 45 11.74 -4.63 -14.80
CA ARG A 45 10.73 -4.66 -15.87
C ARG A 45 11.08 -5.63 -17.00
N GLU A 46 12.37 -5.90 -17.24
CA GLU A 46 12.80 -6.93 -18.19
C GLU A 46 12.47 -8.35 -17.71
N ILE A 47 12.32 -8.54 -16.39
CA ILE A 47 12.11 -9.84 -15.75
C ILE A 47 10.65 -10.06 -15.37
N VAL A 48 9.99 -9.02 -14.85
CA VAL A 48 8.61 -9.06 -14.36
C VAL A 48 7.73 -8.27 -15.32
N PRO A 49 6.63 -8.82 -15.87
CA PRO A 49 5.69 -8.11 -16.73
C PRO A 49 5.16 -6.82 -16.07
N ASP A 50 4.67 -5.88 -16.88
CA ASP A 50 4.00 -4.65 -16.45
C ASP A 50 2.61 -4.53 -17.12
N GLU A 51 1.85 -5.62 -17.07
CA GLU A 51 0.54 -5.72 -17.71
C GLU A 51 -0.59 -5.42 -16.73
N THR A 52 -0.34 -5.66 -15.43
CA THR A 52 -1.37 -5.57 -14.39
C THR A 52 -0.89 -4.79 -13.17
N LEU A 53 -1.84 -4.32 -12.33
CA LEU A 53 -1.49 -3.72 -11.04
C LEU A 53 -0.77 -4.71 -10.10
N ALA A 54 -1.08 -6.00 -10.22
CA ALA A 54 -0.41 -7.04 -9.45
C ALA A 54 1.07 -7.17 -9.85
N ASP A 55 1.39 -7.00 -11.14
CA ASP A 55 2.77 -7.03 -11.61
C ASP A 55 3.60 -5.89 -11.03
N ARG A 56 3.02 -4.72 -10.86
CA ARG A 56 3.69 -3.59 -10.21
C ARG A 56 4.08 -3.89 -8.77
N ILE A 57 3.26 -4.63 -8.04
CA ILE A 57 3.61 -5.11 -6.69
C ILE A 57 4.74 -6.13 -6.75
N ARG A 58 4.70 -7.06 -7.71
CA ARG A 58 5.78 -8.03 -7.94
C ARG A 58 7.09 -7.35 -8.28
N GLN A 59 7.07 -6.36 -9.18
CA GLN A 59 8.24 -5.55 -9.53
C GLN A 59 8.86 -4.88 -8.31
N LYS A 60 8.05 -4.21 -7.47
CA LYS A 60 8.53 -3.59 -6.23
C LYS A 60 9.09 -4.63 -5.25
N SER A 61 8.51 -5.82 -5.18
CA SER A 61 8.99 -6.91 -4.33
C SER A 61 10.34 -7.46 -4.79
N VAL A 62 10.51 -7.66 -6.11
CA VAL A 62 11.80 -8.07 -6.71
C VAL A 62 12.86 -6.98 -6.51
N HIS A 63 12.50 -5.71 -6.74
CA HIS A 63 13.43 -4.60 -6.51
C HIS A 63 13.89 -4.54 -5.03
N ALA A 64 12.97 -4.69 -4.09
CA ALA A 64 13.28 -4.61 -2.66
C ALA A 64 14.13 -5.77 -2.13
N THR A 65 13.97 -6.96 -2.72
CA THR A 65 14.70 -8.17 -2.31
C THR A 65 15.97 -8.41 -3.11
N GLY A 66 16.05 -7.88 -4.32
CA GLY A 66 17.10 -8.20 -5.28
C GLY A 66 17.01 -9.63 -5.83
N ASP A 67 15.92 -10.35 -5.57
CA ASP A 67 15.73 -11.74 -5.95
C ASP A 67 14.59 -11.87 -6.97
N PRO A 68 14.90 -12.22 -8.26
CA PRO A 68 13.89 -12.41 -9.29
C PRO A 68 12.85 -13.49 -8.98
N GLU A 69 13.22 -14.52 -8.22
CA GLU A 69 12.30 -15.60 -7.84
C GLU A 69 11.19 -15.11 -6.91
N PHE A 70 11.39 -13.96 -6.26
CA PHE A 70 10.41 -13.40 -5.34
C PHE A 70 9.07 -13.08 -6.02
N GLN A 71 9.06 -12.76 -7.33
CA GLN A 71 7.83 -12.58 -8.11
C GLN A 71 6.87 -13.79 -8.00
N HIS A 72 7.43 -15.01 -7.91
CA HIS A 72 6.67 -16.25 -7.82
C HIS A 72 6.16 -16.56 -6.40
N LEU A 73 6.67 -15.85 -5.39
CA LEU A 73 6.27 -16.01 -3.99
C LEU A 73 5.12 -15.06 -3.61
N VAL A 74 4.98 -13.94 -4.31
CA VAL A 74 3.88 -12.99 -4.05
C VAL A 74 2.55 -13.65 -4.37
N ARG A 75 1.60 -13.59 -3.43
CA ARG A 75 0.26 -14.13 -3.57
C ARG A 75 -0.77 -13.04 -3.31
N PHE A 76 -1.82 -13.07 -4.09
CA PHE A 76 -2.96 -12.17 -3.96
C PHE A 76 -4.20 -12.98 -3.59
N SER A 77 -5.10 -12.38 -2.82
CA SER A 77 -6.41 -12.97 -2.52
C SER A 77 -7.39 -12.70 -3.66
N GLY A 78 -8.37 -13.61 -3.85
CA GLY A 78 -9.41 -13.45 -4.86
C GLY A 78 -9.04 -14.05 -6.22
N ALA A 79 -9.97 -13.97 -7.16
CA ALA A 79 -9.81 -14.51 -8.52
C ALA A 79 -9.11 -13.51 -9.47
N ASP A 80 -9.27 -12.22 -9.23
CA ASP A 80 -8.53 -11.14 -9.91
C ASP A 80 -7.44 -10.62 -8.98
N GLU A 81 -6.19 -10.91 -9.32
CA GLU A 81 -5.03 -10.50 -8.52
C GLU A 81 -4.88 -8.97 -8.40
N SER A 82 -5.46 -8.21 -9.32
CA SER A 82 -5.45 -6.74 -9.25
C SER A 82 -6.51 -6.16 -8.30
N GLU A 83 -7.51 -6.94 -7.91
CA GLU A 83 -8.57 -6.47 -7.02
C GLU A 83 -8.06 -6.05 -5.63
N PRO A 84 -7.27 -6.87 -4.91
CA PRO A 84 -6.71 -6.45 -3.63
C PRO A 84 -5.76 -5.27 -3.74
N VAL A 85 -5.05 -5.12 -4.88
CA VAL A 85 -4.19 -3.96 -5.13
C VAL A 85 -5.05 -2.69 -5.28
N ARG A 86 -6.14 -2.76 -6.05
CA ARG A 86 -7.11 -1.66 -6.17
C ARG A 86 -7.76 -1.31 -4.83
N ALA A 87 -8.12 -2.32 -4.04
CA ALA A 87 -8.68 -2.11 -2.71
C ALA A 87 -7.70 -1.38 -1.78
N GLY A 88 -6.42 -1.80 -1.78
CA GLY A 88 -5.36 -1.12 -1.04
C GLY A 88 -5.15 0.32 -1.50
N ALA A 89 -5.12 0.57 -2.82
CA ALA A 89 -4.99 1.91 -3.37
C ALA A 89 -6.16 2.82 -2.95
N ARG A 90 -7.40 2.33 -3.01
CA ARG A 90 -8.57 3.08 -2.52
C ARG A 90 -8.45 3.41 -1.04
N ALA A 91 -8.05 2.45 -0.22
CA ALA A 91 -7.87 2.69 1.21
C ALA A 91 -6.82 3.79 1.48
N VAL A 92 -5.74 3.85 0.69
CA VAL A 92 -4.76 4.93 0.76
C VAL A 92 -5.37 6.27 0.36
N LEU A 93 -6.09 6.32 -0.77
CA LEU A 93 -6.77 7.55 -1.24
C LEU A 93 -7.84 8.04 -0.25
N ASP A 94 -8.53 7.13 0.41
CA ASP A 94 -9.51 7.42 1.46
C ASP A 94 -8.86 7.77 2.80
N GLN A 95 -7.53 7.85 2.86
CA GLN A 95 -6.74 8.15 4.06
C GLN A 95 -7.04 7.19 5.23
N ARG A 96 -7.34 5.93 4.92
CA ARG A 96 -7.58 4.91 5.93
C ARG A 96 -6.34 4.66 6.77
N PRO A 97 -6.47 4.32 8.06
CA PRO A 97 -5.31 4.08 8.91
C PRO A 97 -4.48 2.89 8.39
N ILE A 98 -3.16 3.02 8.50
CA ILE A 98 -2.23 1.92 8.28
C ILE A 98 -1.84 1.36 9.64
N VAL A 99 -2.13 0.10 9.89
CA VAL A 99 -1.81 -0.60 11.14
C VAL A 99 -0.64 -1.54 10.91
N THR A 100 0.42 -1.39 11.71
CA THR A 100 1.61 -2.25 11.65
C THR A 100 1.71 -3.11 12.90
N ASP A 101 2.23 -4.32 12.78
CA ASP A 101 2.44 -5.21 13.92
C ASP A 101 3.47 -4.68 14.91
N ILE A 102 4.61 -4.18 14.41
CA ILE A 102 5.74 -3.74 15.23
C ILE A 102 6.31 -2.38 14.78
N THR A 103 7.12 -1.79 15.65
CA THR A 103 7.75 -0.48 15.40
C THR A 103 8.66 -0.48 14.18
N MET A 104 9.39 -1.57 13.92
CA MET A 104 10.30 -1.67 12.78
C MET A 104 9.53 -1.51 11.45
N VAL A 105 8.39 -2.19 11.31
CA VAL A 105 7.54 -2.08 10.12
C VAL A 105 6.99 -0.66 9.99
N LYS A 106 6.50 -0.07 11.10
CA LYS A 106 6.07 1.33 11.10
C LYS A 106 7.15 2.28 10.59
N SER A 107 8.40 2.10 11.02
CA SER A 107 9.51 2.96 10.64
C SER A 107 9.87 2.87 9.14
N GLY A 108 9.49 1.78 8.48
CA GLY A 108 9.68 1.59 7.04
C GLY A 108 8.59 2.25 6.18
N ILE A 109 7.47 2.65 6.78
CA ILE A 109 6.39 3.32 6.06
C ILE A 109 6.64 4.82 6.12
N THR A 110 7.00 5.40 4.99
CA THR A 110 7.23 6.85 4.88
C THR A 110 5.91 7.56 4.58
N GLY A 111 5.76 8.80 5.05
CA GLY A 111 4.59 9.63 4.73
C GLY A 111 4.61 10.24 3.32
N ARG A 112 5.44 9.72 2.41
CA ARG A 112 5.48 10.21 1.04
C ARG A 112 4.35 9.61 0.22
N GLY A 113 3.62 10.48 -0.47
CA GLY A 113 2.54 10.07 -1.37
C GLY A 113 1.24 9.66 -0.67
N HIS A 114 1.14 9.82 0.66
CA HIS A 114 -0.11 9.59 1.39
C HIS A 114 -0.16 10.36 2.72
N ASP A 115 -1.39 10.66 3.16
CA ASP A 115 -1.68 11.30 4.46
C ASP A 115 -2.29 10.30 5.47
N CYS A 116 -2.15 9.00 5.24
CA CYS A 116 -2.67 7.96 6.14
C CYS A 116 -1.97 8.02 7.50
N GLU A 117 -2.75 7.94 8.58
CA GLU A 117 -2.18 7.79 9.92
C GLU A 117 -1.56 6.39 10.07
N VAL A 118 -0.26 6.31 10.40
CA VAL A 118 0.42 5.02 10.61
C VAL A 118 0.45 4.71 12.11
N ARG A 119 -0.26 3.66 12.51
CA ARG A 119 -0.36 3.18 13.89
C ARG A 119 0.40 1.87 14.08
N LYS A 120 1.06 1.71 15.22
CA LYS A 120 1.64 0.42 15.61
C LYS A 120 0.70 -0.31 16.55
N ALA A 121 0.53 -1.61 16.36
CA ALA A 121 -0.26 -2.45 17.25
C ALA A 121 0.49 -2.76 18.56
N ILE A 122 1.78 -3.08 18.48
CA ILE A 122 2.56 -3.48 19.64
C ILE A 122 2.45 -2.48 20.81
N GLY A 123 2.12 -3.00 22.00
CA GLY A 123 1.91 -2.21 23.21
C GLY A 123 0.43 -2.07 23.62
N ASN A 124 -0.52 -2.43 22.76
CA ASN A 124 -1.96 -2.28 23.02
C ASN A 124 -2.66 -3.59 23.47
N GLY A 125 -1.92 -4.66 23.73
CA GLY A 125 -2.53 -5.97 24.01
C GLY A 125 -1.89 -6.71 25.17
N ALA A 126 -1.22 -6.03 26.12
CA ALA A 126 -0.54 -6.71 27.20
C ALA A 126 -1.47 -7.50 28.13
N GLU A 127 -2.60 -6.91 28.49
CA GLU A 127 -3.63 -7.57 29.32
C GLU A 127 -4.26 -8.76 28.59
N LEU A 128 -4.68 -8.54 27.34
CA LEU A 128 -5.27 -9.59 26.51
C LEU A 128 -4.29 -10.75 26.28
N ALA A 129 -3.02 -10.48 26.10
CA ALA A 129 -1.99 -11.52 25.99
C ALA A 129 -1.87 -12.35 27.26
N ALA A 130 -1.92 -11.71 28.45
CA ALA A 130 -1.86 -12.39 29.73
C ALA A 130 -3.11 -13.25 29.99
N GLU A 131 -4.27 -12.77 29.62
CA GLU A 131 -5.55 -13.49 29.81
C GLU A 131 -5.71 -14.67 28.86
N THR A 132 -5.27 -14.53 27.60
CA THR A 132 -5.56 -15.51 26.54
C THR A 132 -4.41 -16.45 26.23
N GLY A 133 -3.21 -16.17 26.72
CA GLY A 133 -2.00 -16.90 26.34
C GLY A 133 -1.53 -16.63 24.88
N MET A 134 -2.11 -15.65 24.20
CA MET A 134 -1.69 -15.24 22.86
C MET A 134 -0.32 -14.57 22.88
N THR A 135 0.33 -14.52 21.71
CA THR A 135 1.52 -13.69 21.57
C THR A 135 1.18 -12.21 21.75
N ARG A 136 2.10 -11.43 22.29
CA ARG A 136 1.90 -9.99 22.51
C ARG A 136 1.53 -9.23 21.23
N THR A 137 2.09 -9.63 20.10
CA THR A 137 1.80 -9.03 18.79
C THR A 137 0.38 -9.34 18.32
N ALA A 138 -0.05 -10.60 18.39
CA ALA A 138 -1.42 -11.00 18.04
C ALA A 138 -2.45 -10.30 18.94
N ALA A 139 -2.25 -10.34 20.25
CA ALA A 139 -3.12 -9.65 21.20
C ALA A 139 -3.17 -8.14 20.99
N SER A 140 -2.05 -7.53 20.56
CA SER A 140 -2.01 -6.10 20.28
C SER A 140 -2.80 -5.71 19.02
N VAL A 141 -2.79 -6.54 17.97
CA VAL A 141 -3.62 -6.34 16.79
C VAL A 141 -5.11 -6.43 17.15
N LEU A 142 -5.49 -7.47 17.89
CA LEU A 142 -6.88 -7.60 18.39
C LEU A 142 -7.30 -6.47 19.33
N GLY A 143 -6.37 -5.95 20.12
CA GLY A 143 -6.61 -4.80 21.00
C GLY A 143 -6.96 -3.53 20.21
N LEU A 144 -6.33 -3.30 19.06
CA LEU A 144 -6.68 -2.19 18.17
C LEU A 144 -8.04 -2.38 17.52
N ASP A 145 -8.39 -3.61 17.14
CA ASP A 145 -9.68 -3.93 16.55
C ASP A 145 -10.84 -3.59 17.49
N LYS A 146 -10.73 -3.95 18.77
CA LYS A 146 -11.72 -3.60 19.80
C LYS A 146 -11.99 -2.07 19.91
N HIS A 147 -11.06 -1.25 19.45
CA HIS A 147 -11.22 0.20 19.43
C HIS A 147 -11.70 0.73 18.05
N GLY A 148 -12.14 -0.15 17.15
CA GLY A 148 -12.66 0.21 15.82
C GLY A 148 -11.58 0.78 14.87
N VAL A 149 -10.30 0.55 15.15
CA VAL A 149 -9.21 1.05 14.32
C VAL A 149 -9.04 0.20 13.06
N SER A 150 -9.51 -1.05 13.09
CA SER A 150 -9.33 -2.02 11.99
C SER A 150 -10.32 -1.80 10.85
N ASP A 151 -11.41 -1.06 11.07
CA ASP A 151 -12.46 -0.89 10.06
C ASP A 151 -11.94 -0.11 8.85
N GLY A 152 -11.81 -0.81 7.72
CA GLY A 152 -11.25 -0.31 6.48
C GLY A 152 -9.75 0.00 6.53
N ALA A 153 -9.03 -0.40 7.59
CA ALA A 153 -7.61 -0.17 7.74
C ALA A 153 -6.76 -1.05 6.81
N ILE A 154 -5.55 -0.58 6.51
CA ILE A 154 -4.52 -1.35 5.83
C ILE A 154 -3.64 -2.01 6.90
N ALA A 155 -3.64 -3.34 7.00
CA ALA A 155 -2.76 -4.07 7.89
C ALA A 155 -1.43 -4.44 7.21
N VAL A 156 -0.32 -3.99 7.77
CA VAL A 156 1.04 -4.31 7.30
C VAL A 156 1.75 -5.12 8.38
N LEU A 157 1.84 -6.42 8.16
CA LEU A 157 2.39 -7.40 9.10
C LEU A 157 3.71 -7.94 8.54
N GLY A 158 4.82 -7.57 9.17
CA GLY A 158 6.13 -7.84 8.59
C GLY A 158 7.00 -8.82 9.38
N ASN A 159 6.76 -8.99 10.67
CA ASN A 159 7.72 -9.72 11.51
C ASN A 159 7.14 -10.87 12.34
N ALA A 160 5.89 -10.82 12.72
CA ALA A 160 5.29 -11.84 13.58
C ALA A 160 4.23 -12.64 12.84
N PRO A 161 4.51 -13.90 12.43
CA PRO A 161 3.52 -14.74 11.73
C PRO A 161 2.20 -14.89 12.51
N THR A 162 2.28 -14.91 13.83
CA THR A 162 1.10 -15.01 14.71
C THR A 162 0.21 -13.77 14.66
N SER A 163 0.74 -12.59 14.30
CA SER A 163 -0.09 -11.39 14.11
C SER A 163 -1.00 -11.49 12.89
N ALA A 164 -0.67 -12.32 11.90
CA ALA A 164 -1.52 -12.55 10.73
C ALA A 164 -2.81 -13.34 11.07
N LEU A 165 -2.80 -14.11 12.15
CA LEU A 165 -3.98 -14.85 12.61
C LEU A 165 -5.04 -13.93 13.22
N ALA A 166 -4.62 -12.80 13.78
CA ALA A 166 -5.53 -11.86 14.43
C ALA A 166 -6.51 -11.18 13.45
N PRO A 167 -6.07 -10.59 12.31
CA PRO A 167 -7.00 -10.06 11.31
C PRO A 167 -7.95 -11.12 10.74
N SER A 168 -7.47 -12.35 10.54
CA SER A 168 -8.32 -13.44 10.06
C SER A 168 -9.46 -13.76 11.06
N ALA A 169 -9.20 -13.65 12.35
CA ALA A 169 -10.24 -13.84 13.38
C ALA A 169 -11.24 -12.67 13.39
N CYS A 170 -10.79 -11.44 13.19
CA CYS A 170 -11.63 -10.25 13.10
C CYS A 170 -12.57 -10.32 11.89
N THR A 171 -12.05 -10.67 10.71
CA THR A 171 -12.86 -10.78 9.48
C THR A 171 -13.84 -11.93 9.48
N ALA A 172 -13.58 -12.99 10.26
CA ALA A 172 -14.49 -14.12 10.40
C ALA A 172 -15.65 -13.85 11.37
N ALA A 173 -15.53 -12.83 12.22
CA ALA A 173 -16.53 -12.46 13.22
C ALA A 173 -17.50 -11.36 12.77
N GLY A 174 -17.22 -10.67 11.66
CA GLY A 174 -18.03 -9.62 11.03
C GLY A 174 -18.65 -10.08 9.75
#